data_f8eb177133bfe691ec5e28d915132d83
#
_entry.id   f8eb177133bfe691ec5e28d915132d83
#
_cell.length_a   1.000
_cell.length_b   1.000
_cell.length_c   1.000
_cell.angle_alpha   90.00
_cell.angle_beta   90.00
_cell.angle_gamma   90.00
#
_symmetry.space_group_name_H-M   'P 1'
#
loop_
_entity.id
_entity.type
_entity.pdbx_description
1 polymer ?
#
loop_
_entity_poly.entity_id
_entity_poly.type
_entity_poly.pdbx_seq_one_letter_code
_entity_poly.pdbx_strand_id
1 'polypeptide(L)'
;MCSSDLALLRLGACLDFAIDVIEPCGFIWDEKRMRRAGMDYVALVEVTRHMSWNAFRETATQTGRRVVLMSTKASERLDRFTFTPNDIIMVGRESAGVPDAVADSADARVRIPLMPTVRSLNVAMAAAMAMAEALRQLQAFPPEGE
;
A
#
# COMPACT_ATOMS: atom_id res chain seq x y z
N MET A 1 9.11 -12.26 9.47
CA MET A 1 8.16 -11.52 8.60
C MET A 1 7.05 -10.93 9.47
N CYS A 2 6.75 -9.66 9.26
CA CYS A 2 5.73 -8.98 10.02
C CYS A 2 4.32 -9.43 9.58
N SER A 3 3.39 -9.53 10.52
CA SER A 3 2.01 -9.94 10.23
C SER A 3 1.30 -8.97 9.26
N SER A 4 1.67 -7.69 9.29
CA SER A 4 1.13 -6.69 8.37
C SER A 4 1.53 -6.94 6.92
N ASP A 5 2.76 -7.40 6.68
CA ASP A 5 3.22 -7.70 5.33
C ASP A 5 2.42 -8.86 4.73
N LEU A 6 2.19 -9.89 5.52
CA LEU A 6 1.37 -11.04 5.10
C LEU A 6 -0.07 -10.63 4.83
N ALA A 7 -0.64 -9.77 5.67
CA ALA A 7 -1.99 -9.27 5.50
C ALA A 7 -2.13 -8.45 4.21
N LEU A 8 -1.13 -7.65 3.87
CA LEU A 8 -1.12 -6.86 2.63
C LEU A 8 -1.09 -7.75 1.39
N LEU A 9 -0.27 -8.80 1.41
CA LEU A 9 -0.21 -9.77 0.30
C LEU A 9 -1.55 -10.46 0.11
N ARG A 10 -2.17 -10.87 1.22
CA ARG A 10 -3.49 -11.49 1.18
C ARG A 10 -4.54 -10.53 0.62
N LEU A 11 -4.50 -9.28 1.04
CA LEU A 11 -5.41 -8.25 0.55
C LEU A 11 -5.28 -8.08 -0.97
N GLY A 12 -4.04 -8.02 -1.48
CA GLY A 12 -3.79 -7.92 -2.92
C GLY A 12 -4.36 -9.09 -3.70
N ALA A 13 -4.22 -10.30 -3.17
CA ALA A 13 -4.81 -11.48 -3.79
C ALA A 13 -6.34 -11.46 -3.75
N CYS A 14 -6.93 -11.04 -2.63
CA CYS A 14 -8.38 -11.02 -2.47
C CYS A 14 -9.07 -9.94 -3.30
N LEU A 15 -8.44 -8.80 -3.46
CA LEU A 15 -9.03 -7.65 -4.16
C LEU A 15 -8.43 -7.42 -5.55
N ASP A 16 -7.58 -8.32 -6.00
CA ASP A 16 -6.98 -8.31 -7.34
C ASP A 16 -6.22 -7.01 -7.66
N PHE A 17 -5.27 -6.67 -6.80
CA PHE A 17 -4.35 -5.57 -7.11
C PHE A 17 -2.89 -5.99 -6.91
N ALA A 18 -2.00 -5.36 -7.67
CA ALA A 18 -0.57 -5.61 -7.59
C ALA A 18 0.06 -4.92 -6.39
N ILE A 19 1.17 -5.46 -5.91
CA ILE A 19 1.92 -4.90 -4.79
C ILE A 19 3.35 -4.60 -5.24
N ASP A 20 3.81 -3.41 -4.91
CA ASP A 20 5.19 -3.00 -5.09
C ASP A 20 5.89 -2.98 -3.73
N VAL A 21 7.05 -3.62 -3.65
CA VAL A 21 7.89 -3.63 -2.45
C VAL A 21 9.12 -2.80 -2.72
N ILE A 22 9.33 -1.75 -1.92
CA ILE A 22 10.48 -0.85 -2.06
C ILE A 22 11.51 -1.23 -1.01
N GLU A 23 12.70 -1.63 -1.44
CA GLU A 23 13.77 -2.00 -0.54
C GLU A 23 14.60 -0.77 -0.11
N PRO A 24 15.23 -0.79 1.06
CA PRO A 24 15.23 -1.90 2.02
C PRO A 24 13.90 -2.00 2.77
N CYS A 25 13.32 -3.20 2.79
CA CYS A 25 12.11 -3.48 3.56
C CYS A 25 12.47 -4.18 4.87
N GLY A 26 11.51 -4.21 5.80
CA GLY A 26 11.74 -4.75 7.14
C GLY A 26 11.78 -6.28 7.23
N PHE A 27 11.76 -7.00 6.11
CA PHE A 27 11.75 -8.46 6.09
C PHE A 27 12.54 -8.98 4.89
N ILE A 28 12.95 -10.25 4.98
CA ILE A 28 13.57 -10.96 3.86
C ILE A 28 12.45 -11.61 3.05
N TRP A 29 12.38 -11.26 1.78
CA TRP A 29 11.42 -11.87 0.87
C TRP A 29 11.85 -13.30 0.54
N ASP A 30 11.08 -14.28 0.98
CA ASP A 30 11.32 -15.69 0.69
C ASP A 30 9.99 -16.37 0.34
N GLU A 31 9.75 -16.54 -0.93
CA GLU A 31 8.53 -17.12 -1.43
C GLU A 31 8.30 -18.57 -0.94
N LYS A 32 9.38 -19.35 -0.82
CA LYS A 32 9.28 -20.72 -0.33
C LYS A 32 8.82 -20.77 1.13
N ARG A 33 9.37 -19.89 1.98
CA ARG A 33 8.98 -19.80 3.39
C ARG A 33 7.52 -19.36 3.52
N MET A 34 7.10 -18.42 2.69
CA MET A 34 5.72 -17.96 2.68
C MET A 34 4.75 -19.07 2.31
N ARG A 35 5.06 -19.86 1.29
CA ARG A 35 4.25 -21.01 0.88
C ARG A 35 4.18 -22.09 1.96
N ARG A 36 5.28 -22.35 2.66
CA ARG A 36 5.32 -23.31 3.79
C ARG A 36 4.45 -22.86 4.96
N ALA A 37 4.30 -21.57 5.15
CA ALA A 37 3.45 -21.01 6.19
C ALA A 37 1.95 -21.05 5.85
N GLY A 38 1.57 -21.71 4.76
CA GLY A 38 0.18 -21.85 4.32
C GLY A 38 -0.33 -20.66 3.50
N MET A 39 0.57 -19.86 2.95
CA MET A 39 0.20 -18.68 2.19
C MET A 39 0.12 -18.99 0.68
N ASP A 40 -0.83 -19.83 0.31
CA ASP A 40 -1.01 -20.25 -1.09
C ASP A 40 -1.38 -19.09 -2.02
N TYR A 41 -1.97 -18.03 -1.48
CA TYR A 41 -2.38 -16.86 -2.26
C TYR A 41 -1.20 -15.96 -2.67
N VAL A 42 0.02 -16.20 -2.18
CA VAL A 42 1.21 -15.45 -2.65
C VAL A 42 1.39 -15.61 -4.15
N ALA A 43 1.06 -16.77 -4.70
CA ALA A 43 1.13 -17.03 -6.13
C ALA A 43 0.04 -16.30 -6.94
N LEU A 44 -1.00 -15.78 -6.25
CA LEU A 44 -2.13 -15.11 -6.88
C LEU A 44 -1.99 -13.59 -6.93
N VAL A 45 -0.96 -13.04 -6.29
CA VAL A 45 -0.71 -11.60 -6.27
C VAL A 45 0.54 -11.29 -7.07
N GLU A 46 0.46 -10.26 -7.91
CA GLU A 46 1.62 -9.77 -8.65
C GLU A 46 2.44 -8.87 -7.74
N VAL A 47 3.69 -9.26 -7.48
CA VAL A 47 4.60 -8.49 -6.63
C VAL A 47 5.82 -8.09 -7.43
N THR A 48 6.11 -6.79 -7.42
CA THR A 48 7.32 -6.23 -8.04
C THR A 48 8.20 -5.64 -6.95
N ARG A 49 9.47 -6.03 -6.92
CA ARG A 49 10.45 -5.51 -5.98
C ARG A 49 11.27 -4.41 -6.64
N HIS A 50 11.46 -3.32 -5.92
CA HIS A 50 12.27 -2.19 -6.36
C HIS A 50 13.48 -2.05 -5.44
N MET A 51 14.66 -1.87 -6.00
CA MET A 51 15.91 -1.83 -5.23
C MET A 51 16.00 -0.60 -4.33
N SER A 52 15.29 0.48 -4.66
CA SER A 52 15.34 1.71 -3.88
C SER A 52 14.09 2.55 -4.16
N TRP A 53 13.89 3.55 -3.32
CA TRP A 53 12.85 4.56 -3.55
C TRP A 53 13.06 5.26 -4.89
N ASN A 54 14.30 5.64 -5.22
CA ASN A 54 14.58 6.34 -6.46
C ASN A 54 14.22 5.51 -7.69
N ALA A 55 14.53 4.21 -7.68
CA ALA A 55 14.18 3.30 -8.77
C ALA A 55 12.65 3.19 -8.92
N PHE A 56 11.93 3.04 -7.82
CA PHE A 56 10.47 2.99 -7.82
C PHE A 56 9.87 4.32 -8.34
N ARG A 57 10.36 5.45 -7.82
CA ARG A 57 9.85 6.77 -8.20
C ARG A 57 10.03 7.04 -9.69
N GLU A 58 11.16 6.65 -10.24
CA GLU A 58 11.45 6.77 -11.66
C GLU A 58 10.43 5.98 -12.49
N THR A 59 10.18 4.72 -12.12
CA THR A 59 9.19 3.88 -12.81
C THR A 59 7.79 4.48 -12.73
N ALA A 60 7.38 4.96 -11.56
CA ALA A 60 6.07 5.58 -11.39
C ALA A 60 5.92 6.83 -12.27
N THR A 61 6.97 7.65 -12.35
CA THR A 61 6.96 8.85 -13.18
C THR A 61 6.89 8.50 -14.66
N GLN A 62 7.67 7.51 -15.11
CA GLN A 62 7.68 7.08 -16.51
C GLN A 62 6.34 6.50 -16.95
N THR A 63 5.64 5.84 -16.05
CA THR A 63 4.32 5.25 -16.35
C THR A 63 3.16 6.21 -16.09
N GLY A 64 3.45 7.44 -15.65
CA GLY A 64 2.42 8.45 -15.39
C GLY A 64 1.55 8.16 -14.18
N ARG A 65 2.03 7.38 -13.22
CA ARG A 65 1.27 6.99 -12.05
C ARG A 65 1.52 7.93 -10.88
N ARG A 66 0.45 8.30 -10.20
CA ARG A 66 0.50 9.18 -9.03
C ARG A 66 0.71 8.35 -7.76
N VAL A 67 1.66 8.77 -6.92
CA VAL A 67 1.94 8.13 -5.64
C VAL A 67 1.19 8.86 -4.54
N VAL A 68 0.29 8.14 -3.87
CA VAL A 68 -0.54 8.67 -2.78
C VAL A 68 -0.06 8.04 -1.48
N LEU A 69 0.58 8.84 -0.63
CA LEU A 69 1.11 8.37 0.65
C LEU A 69 0.05 8.47 1.75
N MET A 70 -0.18 7.35 2.45
CA MET A 70 -0.97 7.36 3.67
C MET A 70 -0.09 7.83 4.82
N SER A 71 -0.46 8.97 5.44
CA SER A 71 0.32 9.58 6.51
C SER A 71 -0.60 10.26 7.51
N THR A 72 -0.34 10.03 8.80
CA THR A 72 -1.08 10.71 9.87
C THR A 72 -0.84 12.22 9.89
N LYS A 73 0.21 12.69 9.23
CA LYS A 73 0.59 14.10 9.14
C LYS A 73 0.00 14.82 7.93
N ALA A 74 -0.73 14.12 7.08
CA ALA A 74 -1.32 14.71 5.88
C ALA A 74 -2.46 15.65 6.23
N SER A 75 -2.65 16.68 5.41
CA SER A 75 -3.76 17.62 5.56
C SER A 75 -5.04 17.12 4.90
N GLU A 76 -4.92 16.31 3.83
CA GLU A 76 -6.08 15.78 3.13
C GLU A 76 -6.66 14.55 3.83
N ARG A 77 -7.98 14.46 3.87
CA ARG A 77 -8.69 13.36 4.52
C ARG A 77 -9.07 12.31 3.49
N LEU A 78 -8.98 11.04 3.90
CA LEU A 78 -9.35 9.90 3.04
C LEU A 78 -10.80 10.01 2.55
N ASP A 79 -11.72 10.42 3.41
CA ASP A 79 -13.14 10.51 3.10
C ASP A 79 -13.49 11.67 2.15
N ARG A 80 -12.52 12.49 1.81
CA ARG A 80 -12.70 13.62 0.88
C ARG A 80 -11.73 13.59 -0.29
N PHE A 81 -10.86 12.60 -0.34
CA PHE A 81 -9.84 12.48 -1.38
C PHE A 81 -10.42 11.78 -2.62
N THR A 82 -10.08 12.29 -3.80
CA THR A 82 -10.51 11.68 -5.06
C THR A 82 -9.38 10.85 -5.65
N PHE A 83 -9.59 9.54 -5.75
CA PHE A 83 -8.63 8.63 -6.37
C PHE A 83 -8.80 8.57 -7.87
N THR A 84 -7.71 8.23 -8.56
CA THR A 84 -7.70 7.99 -10.02
C THR A 84 -7.26 6.56 -10.30
N PRO A 85 -7.58 6.01 -11.50
CA PRO A 85 -7.23 4.63 -11.84
C PRO A 85 -5.73 4.31 -11.80
N ASN A 86 -4.88 5.33 -11.93
CA ASN A 86 -3.43 5.15 -11.98
C ASN A 86 -2.74 5.46 -10.65
N ASP A 87 -3.49 5.59 -9.58
CA ASP A 87 -2.90 5.86 -8.27
C ASP A 87 -2.22 4.63 -7.68
N ILE A 88 -1.10 4.86 -7.03
CA ILE A 88 -0.40 3.88 -6.21
C ILE A 88 -0.55 4.33 -4.76
N ILE A 89 -1.17 3.51 -3.93
CA ILE A 89 -1.29 3.79 -2.50
C ILE A 89 -0.04 3.28 -1.81
N MET A 90 0.68 4.18 -1.15
CA MET A 90 1.92 3.86 -0.45
C MET A 90 1.72 3.93 1.06
N VAL A 91 2.25 2.92 1.75
CA VAL A 91 2.31 2.90 3.21
C VAL A 91 3.77 2.75 3.64
N GLY A 92 4.10 3.31 4.78
CA GLY A 92 5.45 3.22 5.34
C GLY A 92 5.62 2.03 6.27
N ARG A 93 6.76 1.97 6.94
CA ARG A 93 7.03 0.98 7.98
C ARG A 93 6.19 1.28 9.22
N GLU A 94 5.77 0.24 9.92
CA GLU A 94 4.97 0.38 11.14
C GLU A 94 5.65 1.23 12.21
N SER A 95 6.97 1.06 12.37
CA SER A 95 7.72 1.70 13.45
C SER A 95 8.18 3.12 13.14
N ALA A 96 8.43 3.44 11.88
CA ALA A 96 9.10 4.69 11.49
C ALA A 96 8.40 5.47 10.37
N GLY A 97 7.38 4.89 9.72
CA GLY A 97 6.78 5.50 8.53
C GLY A 97 7.76 5.56 7.38
N VAL A 98 7.72 6.64 6.60
CA VAL A 98 8.66 6.87 5.49
C VAL A 98 9.61 8.01 5.84
N PRO A 99 10.83 8.04 5.25
CA PRO A 99 11.71 9.19 5.39
C PRO A 99 11.06 10.48 4.87
N ASP A 100 11.43 11.62 5.44
CA ASP A 100 10.85 12.91 5.07
C ASP A 100 11.01 13.21 3.57
N ALA A 101 12.16 12.88 3.00
CA ALA A 101 12.40 13.09 1.57
C ALA A 101 11.42 12.29 0.69
N VAL A 102 11.05 11.09 1.12
CA VAL A 102 10.05 10.25 0.42
C VAL A 102 8.67 10.88 0.54
N ALA A 103 8.29 11.30 1.75
CA ALA A 103 7.00 11.95 1.99
C ALA A 103 6.86 13.23 1.15
N ASP A 104 7.91 14.03 1.08
CA ASP A 104 7.91 15.29 0.33
C ASP A 104 7.80 15.06 -1.19
N SER A 105 8.29 13.94 -1.69
CA SER A 105 8.24 13.60 -3.12
C SER A 105 6.96 12.88 -3.55
N ALA A 106 6.09 12.50 -2.62
CA ALA A 106 4.80 11.89 -2.97
C ALA A 106 3.91 12.90 -3.70
N ASP A 107 3.12 12.41 -4.64
CA ASP A 107 2.22 13.28 -5.41
C ASP A 107 1.05 13.77 -4.58
N ALA A 108 0.59 12.96 -3.63
CA ALA A 108 -0.43 13.35 -2.68
C ALA A 108 -0.17 12.65 -1.34
N ARG A 109 -0.70 13.23 -0.26
CA ARG A 109 -0.62 12.66 1.08
C ARG A 109 -2.02 12.71 1.69
N VAL A 110 -2.44 11.59 2.25
CA VAL A 110 -3.81 11.41 2.74
C VAL A 110 -3.77 10.80 4.14
N ARG A 111 -4.63 11.27 5.01
CA ARG A 111 -4.79 10.70 6.36
C ARG A 111 -6.17 10.10 6.53
N ILE A 112 -6.25 9.10 7.39
CA ILE A 112 -7.51 8.59 7.89
C ILE A 112 -7.85 9.42 9.12
N PRO A 113 -9.02 10.10 9.15
CA PRO A 113 -9.42 10.85 10.34
C PRO A 113 -9.60 9.91 11.53
N LEU A 114 -8.86 10.15 12.60
CA LEU A 114 -8.90 9.33 13.81
C LEU A 114 -9.28 10.19 15.01
N MET A 115 -9.69 9.54 16.07
CA MET A 115 -9.93 10.21 17.35
C MET A 115 -8.64 10.90 17.84
N PRO A 116 -8.71 12.10 18.44
CA PRO A 116 -7.50 12.83 18.83
C PRO A 116 -6.63 12.11 19.87
N THR A 117 -7.19 11.14 20.59
CA THR A 117 -6.51 10.42 21.66
C THR A 117 -5.63 9.28 21.17
N VAL A 118 -5.70 8.93 19.87
CA VAL A 118 -4.93 7.83 19.29
C VAL A 118 -3.90 8.38 18.31
N ARG A 119 -2.85 7.58 18.04
CA ARG A 119 -1.73 8.02 17.18
C ARG A 119 -1.89 7.57 15.74
N SER A 120 -2.14 6.28 15.53
CA SER A 120 -2.19 5.70 14.20
C SER A 120 -2.91 4.36 14.21
N LEU A 121 -3.27 3.91 13.03
CA LEU A 121 -3.77 2.57 12.79
C LEU A 121 -2.62 1.63 12.42
N ASN A 122 -2.85 0.34 12.54
CA ASN A 122 -1.99 -0.67 11.94
C ASN A 122 -1.87 -0.42 10.43
N VAL A 123 -0.67 -0.60 9.89
CA VAL A 123 -0.37 -0.30 8.48
C VAL A 123 -1.28 -1.07 7.51
N ALA A 124 -1.49 -2.36 7.76
CA ALA A 124 -2.36 -3.17 6.88
C ALA A 124 -3.81 -2.70 6.93
N MET A 125 -4.29 -2.28 8.11
CA MET A 125 -5.64 -1.74 8.24
C MET A 125 -5.78 -0.40 7.50
N ALA A 126 -4.79 0.48 7.63
CA ALA A 126 -4.79 1.74 6.90
C ALA A 126 -4.81 1.51 5.39
N ALA A 127 -3.98 0.57 4.91
CA ALA A 127 -3.94 0.22 3.50
C ALA A 127 -5.27 -0.36 3.02
N ALA A 128 -5.89 -1.23 3.82
CA ALA A 128 -7.19 -1.83 3.47
C ALA A 128 -8.28 -0.78 3.35
N MET A 129 -8.32 0.18 4.29
CA MET A 129 -9.30 1.26 4.23
C MET A 129 -9.10 2.15 3.00
N ALA A 130 -7.87 2.51 2.70
CA ALA A 130 -7.54 3.32 1.54
C ALA A 130 -7.87 2.60 0.23
N MET A 131 -7.52 1.33 0.12
CA MET A 131 -7.83 0.52 -1.06
C MET A 131 -9.33 0.35 -1.26
N ALA A 132 -10.06 0.06 -0.18
CA ALA A 132 -11.52 -0.09 -0.26
C ALA A 132 -12.18 1.21 -0.75
N GLU A 133 -11.74 2.35 -0.24
CA GLU A 133 -12.28 3.64 -0.68
C GLU A 133 -11.94 3.91 -2.15
N ALA A 134 -10.71 3.64 -2.57
CA ALA A 134 -10.31 3.81 -3.96
C ALA A 134 -11.10 2.90 -4.90
N LEU A 135 -11.25 1.62 -4.55
CA LEU A 135 -12.00 0.65 -5.35
C LEU A 135 -13.48 1.04 -5.43
N ARG A 136 -14.05 1.55 -4.34
CA ARG A 136 -15.44 2.04 -4.33
C ARG A 136 -15.61 3.21 -5.30
N GLN A 137 -14.72 4.20 -5.22
CA GLN A 137 -14.80 5.38 -6.09
C GLN A 137 -14.67 5.01 -7.57
N LEU A 138 -13.77 4.08 -7.87
CA LEU A 138 -13.47 3.68 -9.25
C LEU A 138 -14.36 2.56 -9.76
N GLN A 139 -15.25 2.04 -8.92
CA GLN A 139 -16.10 0.88 -9.25
C GLN A 139 -15.24 -0.31 -9.71
N ALA A 140 -14.14 -0.56 -9.00
CA ALA A 140 -13.12 -1.52 -9.40
C ALA A 140 -12.97 -2.70 -8.42
N PHE A 141 -13.95 -2.94 -7.55
CA PHE A 141 -13.98 -4.18 -6.79
C PHE A 141 -14.07 -5.38 -7.73
N PRO A 142 -13.43 -6.51 -7.41
CA PRO A 142 -13.58 -7.71 -8.21
C PRO A 142 -15.04 -8.12 -8.35
N PRO A 143 -15.45 -8.65 -9.53
CA PRO A 143 -16.79 -9.16 -9.65
C PRO A 143 -17.00 -10.36 -8.73
N GLU A 144 -18.21 -10.53 -8.21
CA GLU A 144 -18.52 -11.71 -7.41
C GLU A 144 -18.40 -12.97 -8.26
N GLY A 145 -17.72 -13.98 -7.72
CA GLY A 145 -17.59 -15.26 -8.38
C GLY A 145 -18.91 -16.02 -8.39
N GLU A 146 -19.12 -16.83 -9.44
CA GLU A 146 -20.24 -17.75 -9.51
C GLU A 146 -19.95 -19.02 -8.68
#